data_6f60ab28cc51b06792d1c73a6c3d6389
#
_entry.id   6f60ab28cc51b06792d1c73a6c3d6389
#
_cell.length_a   1.000
_cell.length_b   1.000
_cell.length_c   1.000
_cell.angle_alpha   90.00
_cell.angle_beta   90.00
_cell.angle_gamma   90.00
#
_symmetry.space_group_name_H-M   'P 1'
#
loop_
_entity.id
_entity.type
_entity.pdbx_description
1 polymer ?
#
loop_
_entity_poly.entity_id
_entity_poly.type
_entity_poly.pdbx_seq_one_letter_code
_entity_poly.pdbx_strand_id
1 'polypeptide(L)'
;MRIFITLIFSAQLLLAQEAKPTVAILDFEGQDVSESEVKTLSERMRTEIGNTNAVRLIERKAVEKIMQEQGLQQSGCTTDECAAEVGQLLGVQFMISGSIGKMGKSYTIDCKMFSVETGETVRSKNATHDGDISGLLTEMQIMAWEIVGLDAPGNLKLKRAGKEASTTVAVLDFEGRGITMQEAQTLTDRFTTALASTEKVVMIE
;
A
#
# COMPACT_ATOMS: atom_id res chain seq x y z
N MET A 1 -63.32 22.73 14.40
CA MET A 1 -62.26 23.04 13.46
C MET A 1 -60.98 22.44 14.04
N ARG A 2 -60.63 21.22 13.59
CA ARG A 2 -59.49 20.44 14.12
C ARG A 2 -58.26 20.71 13.27
N ILE A 3 -57.25 21.40 13.85
CA ILE A 3 -55.99 21.65 13.22
C ILE A 3 -55.10 20.41 13.38
N PHE A 4 -54.83 19.67 12.29
CA PHE A 4 -53.86 18.63 12.22
C PHE A 4 -52.45 19.29 12.07
N ILE A 5 -51.68 19.22 13.16
CA ILE A 5 -50.22 19.56 13.11
C ILE A 5 -49.52 18.28 12.67
N THR A 6 -49.15 18.25 11.38
CA THR A 6 -48.26 17.20 10.84
C THR A 6 -46.84 17.53 11.24
N LEU A 7 -46.32 16.82 12.23
CA LEU A 7 -44.88 16.86 12.59
C LEU A 7 -44.10 16.13 11.50
N ILE A 8 -43.44 16.87 10.64
CA ILE A 8 -42.46 16.35 9.69
C ILE A 8 -41.17 16.08 10.48
N PHE A 9 -40.97 14.83 10.87
CA PHE A 9 -39.74 14.34 11.44
C PHE A 9 -38.75 14.14 10.27
N SER A 10 -38.01 15.18 9.90
CA SER A 10 -36.91 15.06 8.96
C SER A 10 -35.77 14.30 9.65
N ALA A 11 -35.69 13.01 9.40
CA ALA A 11 -34.54 12.19 9.73
C ALA A 11 -33.35 12.70 8.91
N GLN A 12 -32.55 13.56 9.50
CA GLN A 12 -31.22 13.87 8.98
C GLN A 12 -30.37 12.61 9.20
N LEU A 13 -30.24 11.82 8.15
CA LEU A 13 -29.22 10.79 8.07
C LEU A 13 -27.86 11.51 7.99
N LEU A 14 -27.27 11.80 9.15
CA LEU A 14 -25.87 12.16 9.23
C LEU A 14 -25.09 10.96 8.70
N LEU A 15 -24.65 11.02 7.46
CA LEU A 15 -23.56 10.19 6.95
C LEU A 15 -22.35 10.52 7.81
N ALA A 16 -22.15 9.76 8.86
CA ALA A 16 -20.89 9.76 9.60
C ALA A 16 -19.83 9.27 8.62
N GLN A 17 -19.11 10.19 8.02
CA GLN A 17 -17.92 9.89 7.25
C GLN A 17 -16.94 9.33 8.27
N GLU A 18 -16.76 8.00 8.29
CA GLU A 18 -15.79 7.36 9.19
C GLU A 18 -14.45 8.03 8.97
N ALA A 19 -13.97 8.71 10.01
CA ALA A 19 -12.68 9.38 9.96
C ALA A 19 -11.60 8.31 9.78
N LYS A 20 -10.76 8.48 8.76
CA LYS A 20 -9.66 7.55 8.52
C LYS A 20 -8.81 7.39 9.77
N PRO A 21 -8.42 6.16 10.12
CA PRO A 21 -7.57 5.92 11.29
C PRO A 21 -6.24 6.65 11.16
N THR A 22 -5.75 7.16 12.28
CA THR A 22 -4.45 7.83 12.35
C THR A 22 -3.35 6.82 12.60
N VAL A 23 -2.30 6.90 11.80
CA VAL A 23 -1.17 5.97 11.83
C VAL A 23 0.15 6.73 11.85
N ALA A 24 1.09 6.31 12.69
CA ALA A 24 2.48 6.73 12.59
C ALA A 24 3.36 5.51 12.28
N ILE A 25 4.48 5.76 11.62
CA ILE A 25 5.43 4.72 11.21
C ILE A 25 6.79 5.06 11.80
N LEU A 26 7.37 4.13 12.54
CA LEU A 26 8.78 4.17 12.93
C LEU A 26 9.67 3.80 11.75
N ASP A 27 10.90 4.28 11.73
CA ASP A 27 11.88 3.75 10.80
C ASP A 27 12.14 2.28 11.17
N PHE A 28 12.30 1.42 10.16
CA PHE A 28 12.55 0.01 10.38
C PHE A 28 13.94 -0.20 10.97
N GLU A 29 14.12 -1.30 11.65
CA GLU A 29 15.42 -1.71 12.17
C GLU A 29 16.20 -2.50 11.12
N GLY A 30 17.49 -2.23 10.99
CA GLY A 30 18.39 -2.97 10.11
C GLY A 30 19.17 -4.03 10.85
N GLN A 31 19.17 -5.27 10.35
CA GLN A 31 20.04 -6.35 10.79
C GLN A 31 20.92 -6.76 9.61
N ASP A 32 22.22 -6.46 9.69
CA ASP A 32 23.17 -6.64 8.59
C ASP A 32 22.78 -5.91 7.27
N VAL A 33 22.06 -4.79 7.41
CA VAL A 33 21.67 -3.88 6.34
C VAL A 33 22.09 -2.47 6.74
N SER A 34 22.59 -1.67 5.80
CA SER A 34 23.06 -0.32 6.11
C SER A 34 21.92 0.61 6.52
N GLU A 35 22.18 1.53 7.44
CA GLU A 35 21.19 2.52 7.92
C GLU A 35 20.58 3.32 6.74
N SER A 36 21.37 3.67 5.74
CA SER A 36 20.89 4.40 4.56
C SER A 36 19.91 3.60 3.71
N GLU A 37 20.14 2.29 3.57
CA GLU A 37 19.23 1.39 2.85
C GLU A 37 17.93 1.21 3.63
N VAL A 38 18.01 0.96 4.93
CA VAL A 38 16.85 0.83 5.83
C VAL A 38 16.01 2.10 5.78
N LYS A 39 16.64 3.27 5.86
CA LYS A 39 15.96 4.56 5.76
C LYS A 39 15.23 4.72 4.43
N THR A 40 15.89 4.37 3.33
CA THR A 40 15.29 4.44 1.98
C THR A 40 14.06 3.53 1.86
N LEU A 41 14.15 2.32 2.40
CA LEU A 41 13.06 1.34 2.39
C LEU A 41 11.90 1.80 3.30
N SER A 42 12.21 2.33 4.49
CA SER A 42 11.20 2.90 5.40
C SER A 42 10.44 4.07 4.76
N GLU A 43 11.16 4.95 4.04
CA GLU A 43 10.52 6.05 3.29
C GLU A 43 9.65 5.55 2.14
N ARG A 44 10.06 4.47 1.46
CA ARG A 44 9.22 3.83 0.44
C ARG A 44 7.92 3.32 1.04
N MET A 45 8.00 2.62 2.18
CA MET A 45 6.82 2.15 2.91
C MET A 45 5.87 3.30 3.26
N ARG A 46 6.43 4.37 3.81
CA ARG A 46 5.68 5.57 4.23
C ARG A 46 4.96 6.22 3.06
N THR A 47 5.67 6.40 1.94
CA THR A 47 5.11 6.97 0.71
C THR A 47 3.96 6.13 0.18
N GLU A 48 4.13 4.82 0.12
CA GLU A 48 3.10 3.92 -0.41
C GLU A 48 1.88 3.83 0.51
N ILE A 49 2.05 3.83 1.83
CA ILE A 49 0.92 3.89 2.76
C ILE A 49 0.13 5.20 2.57
N GLY A 50 0.83 6.33 2.36
CA GLY A 50 0.18 7.59 2.01
C GLY A 50 -0.64 7.49 0.72
N ASN A 51 -0.09 6.85 -0.31
CA ASN A 51 -0.75 6.64 -1.61
C ASN A 51 -2.01 5.77 -1.51
N THR A 52 -2.10 4.86 -0.53
CA THR A 52 -3.31 4.03 -0.33
C THR A 52 -4.54 4.85 0.01
N ASN A 53 -4.33 6.04 0.61
CA ASN A 53 -5.38 6.90 1.12
C ASN A 53 -6.35 6.21 2.12
N ALA A 54 -5.95 5.07 2.68
CA ALA A 54 -6.73 4.30 3.66
C ALA A 54 -6.63 4.86 5.07
N VAL A 55 -5.53 5.53 5.37
CA VAL A 55 -5.21 6.05 6.70
C VAL A 55 -4.81 7.53 6.64
N ARG A 56 -4.85 8.21 7.79
CA ARG A 56 -4.23 9.51 7.97
C ARG A 56 -2.86 9.31 8.58
N LEU A 57 -1.85 9.42 7.74
CA LEU A 57 -0.46 9.21 8.13
C LEU A 57 0.11 10.46 8.83
N ILE A 58 0.82 10.26 9.93
CA ILE A 58 1.57 11.30 10.63
C ILE A 58 2.92 11.51 9.94
N GLU A 59 3.27 12.78 9.77
CA GLU A 59 4.54 13.18 9.16
C GLU A 59 5.74 12.66 9.96
N ARG A 60 6.77 12.17 9.26
CA ARG A 60 8.01 11.65 9.86
C ARG A 60 8.63 12.64 10.85
N LYS A 61 8.69 13.93 10.46
CA LYS A 61 9.27 14.98 11.31
C LYS A 61 8.58 15.12 12.66
N ALA A 62 7.26 14.86 12.74
CA ALA A 62 6.54 14.88 14.00
C ALA A 62 6.95 13.70 14.88
N VAL A 63 7.14 12.51 14.28
CA VAL A 63 7.64 11.32 14.98
C VAL A 63 9.05 11.58 15.51
N GLU A 64 9.97 12.06 14.68
CA GLU A 64 11.34 12.39 15.05
C GLU A 64 11.41 13.40 16.19
N LYS A 65 10.56 14.44 16.14
CA LYS A 65 10.50 15.47 17.17
C LYS A 65 10.10 14.89 18.52
N ILE A 66 9.04 14.09 18.58
CA ILE A 66 8.58 13.45 19.81
C ILE A 66 9.68 12.53 20.37
N MET A 67 10.32 11.73 19.52
CA MET A 67 11.40 10.85 19.95
C MET A 67 12.58 11.63 20.54
N GLN A 68 12.99 12.74 19.91
CA GLN A 68 14.04 13.62 20.43
C GLN A 68 13.66 14.24 21.79
N GLU A 69 12.43 14.72 21.96
CA GLU A 69 11.93 15.28 23.20
C GLU A 69 11.93 14.26 24.35
N GLN A 70 11.74 12.98 24.04
CA GLN A 70 11.82 11.87 24.99
C GLN A 70 13.24 11.32 25.19
N GLY A 71 14.24 11.91 24.53
CA GLY A 71 15.63 11.41 24.59
C GLY A 71 15.84 10.08 23.89
N LEU A 72 14.89 9.67 23.03
CA LEU A 72 14.94 8.44 22.25
C LEU A 72 15.61 8.72 20.90
N GLN A 73 16.52 7.83 20.50
CA GLN A 73 16.96 7.78 19.10
C GLN A 73 16.06 6.81 18.34
N GLN A 74 15.88 7.03 17.04
CA GLN A 74 15.04 6.13 16.22
C GLN A 74 15.50 4.68 16.27
N SER A 75 16.80 4.45 16.40
CA SER A 75 17.40 3.12 16.60
C SER A 75 17.23 2.56 18.02
N GLY A 76 16.69 3.32 18.94
CA GLY A 76 16.54 2.93 20.34
C GLY A 76 15.11 2.55 20.75
N CYS A 77 14.12 2.76 19.85
CA CYS A 77 12.73 2.40 20.10
C CYS A 77 12.40 1.07 19.42
N THR A 78 13.00 -0.01 19.92
CA THR A 78 12.95 -1.35 19.33
C THR A 78 11.85 -2.24 19.93
N THR A 79 11.24 -1.82 21.04
CA THR A 79 10.18 -2.58 21.70
C THR A 79 8.81 -2.02 21.39
N ASP A 80 7.78 -2.89 21.49
CA ASP A 80 6.39 -2.51 21.27
C ASP A 80 5.91 -1.47 22.30
N GLU A 81 6.40 -1.57 23.53
CA GLU A 81 6.09 -0.63 24.62
C GLU A 81 6.60 0.77 24.26
N CYS A 82 7.86 0.89 23.81
CA CYS A 82 8.42 2.17 23.38
C CYS A 82 7.62 2.76 22.20
N ALA A 83 7.31 1.95 21.21
CA ALA A 83 6.52 2.38 20.07
C ALA A 83 5.10 2.81 20.46
N ALA A 84 4.47 2.14 21.44
CA ALA A 84 3.17 2.53 21.97
C ALA A 84 3.24 3.87 22.72
N GLU A 85 4.27 4.11 23.53
CA GLU A 85 4.49 5.40 24.21
C GLU A 85 4.62 6.55 23.21
N VAL A 86 5.43 6.38 22.17
CA VAL A 86 5.56 7.36 21.08
C VAL A 86 4.20 7.58 20.40
N GLY A 87 3.45 6.52 20.15
CA GLY A 87 2.12 6.60 19.55
C GLY A 87 1.12 7.37 20.41
N GLN A 88 1.14 7.19 21.74
CA GLN A 88 0.31 7.95 22.67
C GLN A 88 0.66 9.44 22.65
N LEU A 89 1.94 9.80 22.66
CA LEU A 89 2.40 11.18 22.60
C LEU A 89 2.02 11.86 21.27
N LEU A 90 2.00 11.10 20.18
CA LEU A 90 1.54 11.58 18.87
C LEU A 90 0.02 11.64 18.74
N GLY A 91 -0.73 11.04 19.67
CA GLY A 91 -2.19 10.94 19.61
C GLY A 91 -2.70 10.12 18.42
N VAL A 92 -1.97 9.08 18.02
CA VAL A 92 -2.37 8.20 16.92
C VAL A 92 -3.08 6.95 17.44
N GLN A 93 -3.90 6.35 16.58
CA GLN A 93 -4.61 5.11 16.91
C GLN A 93 -3.74 3.87 16.69
N PHE A 94 -2.88 3.92 15.68
CA PHE A 94 -2.03 2.78 15.32
C PHE A 94 -0.59 3.21 15.07
N MET A 95 0.32 2.31 15.40
CA MET A 95 1.74 2.40 15.04
C MET A 95 2.11 1.28 14.10
N ILE A 96 3.03 1.57 13.18
CA ILE A 96 3.68 0.57 12.34
C ILE A 96 5.16 0.55 12.67
N SER A 97 5.69 -0.63 12.91
CA SER A 97 7.10 -0.90 13.13
C SER A 97 7.53 -2.13 12.35
N GLY A 98 8.82 -2.33 12.16
CA GLY A 98 9.32 -3.49 11.47
C GLY A 98 10.84 -3.58 11.46
N SER A 99 11.34 -4.66 10.88
CA SER A 99 12.77 -4.91 10.71
C SER A 99 13.09 -5.40 9.30
N ILE A 100 14.31 -5.13 8.88
CA ILE A 100 14.87 -5.60 7.60
C ILE A 100 16.16 -6.33 7.92
N GLY A 101 16.18 -7.62 7.67
CA GLY A 101 17.35 -8.48 7.93
C GLY A 101 18.00 -8.97 6.64
N LYS A 102 19.31 -9.21 6.69
CA LYS A 102 20.05 -9.89 5.63
C LYS A 102 20.60 -11.21 6.13
N MET A 103 20.33 -12.26 5.40
CA MET A 103 20.84 -13.59 5.69
C MET A 103 21.44 -14.21 4.42
N GLY A 104 22.76 -14.16 4.29
CA GLY A 104 23.45 -14.61 3.08
C GLY A 104 23.08 -13.75 1.85
N LYS A 105 22.37 -14.34 0.90
CA LYS A 105 21.88 -13.66 -0.31
C LYS A 105 20.40 -13.27 -0.24
N SER A 106 19.75 -13.59 0.88
CA SER A 106 18.34 -13.33 1.08
C SER A 106 18.14 -12.16 2.03
N TYR A 107 17.09 -11.39 1.80
CA TYR A 107 16.63 -10.33 2.68
C TYR A 107 15.25 -10.69 3.22
N THR A 108 15.00 -10.37 4.48
CA THR A 108 13.71 -10.54 5.13
C THR A 108 13.17 -9.18 5.55
N ILE A 109 11.86 -9.01 5.46
CA ILE A 109 11.15 -7.87 6.00
C ILE A 109 10.05 -8.40 6.91
N ASP A 110 10.03 -7.92 8.13
CA ASP A 110 8.94 -8.13 9.07
C ASP A 110 8.31 -6.77 9.39
N CYS A 111 6.99 -6.70 9.33
CA CYS A 111 6.23 -5.49 9.56
C CYS A 111 4.99 -5.81 10.37
N LYS A 112 4.68 -5.00 11.38
CA LYS A 112 3.47 -5.11 12.18
C LYS A 112 2.81 -3.77 12.38
N MET A 113 1.49 -3.77 12.44
CA MET A 113 0.65 -2.68 12.85
C MET A 113 -0.06 -3.07 14.14
N PHE A 114 0.03 -2.24 15.15
CA PHE A 114 -0.60 -2.48 16.45
C PHE A 114 -1.40 -1.27 16.93
N SER A 115 -2.36 -1.53 17.79
CA SER A 115 -3.18 -0.53 18.46
C SER A 115 -2.37 0.16 19.55
N VAL A 116 -2.34 1.48 19.55
CA VAL A 116 -1.68 2.27 20.61
C VAL A 116 -2.43 2.16 21.92
N GLU A 117 -3.75 2.00 21.88
CA GLU A 117 -4.61 1.90 23.05
C GLU A 117 -4.45 0.58 23.80
N THR A 118 -4.41 -0.55 23.03
CA THR A 118 -4.41 -1.90 23.63
C THR A 118 -3.06 -2.59 23.59
N GLY A 119 -2.11 -2.10 22.79
CA GLY A 119 -0.84 -2.79 22.50
C GLY A 119 -0.97 -4.03 21.62
N GLU A 120 -2.19 -4.41 21.21
CA GLU A 120 -2.43 -5.61 20.42
C GLU A 120 -1.99 -5.43 18.97
N THR A 121 -1.34 -6.46 18.42
CA THR A 121 -1.03 -6.50 16.98
C THR A 121 -2.30 -6.71 16.17
N VAL A 122 -2.64 -5.70 15.37
CA VAL A 122 -3.82 -5.73 14.49
C VAL A 122 -3.52 -6.46 13.18
N ARG A 123 -2.31 -6.27 12.65
CA ARG A 123 -1.82 -6.98 11.44
C ARG A 123 -0.32 -7.16 11.50
N SER A 124 0.14 -8.25 10.93
CA SER A 124 1.55 -8.45 10.64
C SER A 124 1.72 -8.97 9.21
N LYS A 125 2.83 -8.60 8.60
CA LYS A 125 3.23 -9.01 7.26
C LYS A 125 4.73 -9.29 7.24
N ASN A 126 5.11 -10.30 6.48
CA ASN A 126 6.51 -10.59 6.23
C ASN A 126 6.74 -10.87 4.74
N ALA A 127 7.95 -10.67 4.30
CA ALA A 127 8.39 -11.01 2.95
C ALA A 127 9.85 -11.47 2.99
N THR A 128 10.21 -12.32 2.04
CA THR A 128 11.59 -12.72 1.79
C THR A 128 11.90 -12.43 0.32
N HIS A 129 13.05 -11.83 0.07
CA HIS A 129 13.54 -11.55 -1.27
C HIS A 129 14.95 -12.11 -1.44
N ASP A 130 15.15 -12.90 -2.49
CA ASP A 130 16.45 -13.43 -2.87
C ASP A 130 17.10 -12.53 -3.95
N GLY A 131 18.34 -12.17 -3.74
CA GLY A 131 19.11 -11.39 -4.71
C GLY A 131 19.50 -10.00 -4.25
N ASP A 132 19.28 -9.00 -5.10
CA ASP A 132 19.68 -7.61 -4.82
C ASP A 132 18.67 -6.90 -3.92
N ILE A 133 19.17 -6.07 -3.00
CA ILE A 133 18.34 -5.30 -2.06
C ILE A 133 17.30 -4.40 -2.76
N SER A 134 17.55 -3.99 -4.01
CA SER A 134 16.60 -3.20 -4.77
C SER A 134 15.25 -3.89 -4.98
N GLY A 135 15.22 -5.22 -4.97
CA GLY A 135 13.98 -6.00 -5.03
C GLY A 135 13.06 -5.75 -3.84
N LEU A 136 13.62 -5.40 -2.68
CA LEU A 136 12.83 -5.04 -1.50
C LEU A 136 11.94 -3.82 -1.71
N LEU A 137 12.27 -2.93 -2.66
CA LEU A 137 11.41 -1.78 -2.97
C LEU A 137 10.01 -2.22 -3.42
N THR A 138 9.92 -3.30 -4.18
CA THR A 138 8.63 -3.86 -4.61
C THR A 138 7.91 -4.56 -3.44
N GLU A 139 8.65 -5.29 -2.61
CA GLU A 139 8.06 -5.92 -1.41
C GLU A 139 7.52 -4.88 -0.43
N MET A 140 8.25 -3.78 -0.19
CA MET A 140 7.80 -2.67 0.65
C MET A 140 6.52 -2.02 0.11
N GLN A 141 6.42 -1.86 -1.22
CA GLN A 141 5.21 -1.33 -1.85
C GLN A 141 4.00 -2.25 -1.62
N ILE A 142 4.16 -3.57 -1.87
CA ILE A 142 3.09 -4.54 -1.66
C ILE A 142 2.67 -4.57 -0.19
N MET A 143 3.65 -4.66 0.71
CA MET A 143 3.44 -4.71 2.16
C MET A 143 2.71 -3.47 2.67
N ALA A 144 2.99 -2.29 2.12
CA ALA A 144 2.32 -1.04 2.48
C ALA A 144 0.80 -1.09 2.26
N TRP A 145 0.35 -1.70 1.17
CA TRP A 145 -1.08 -1.90 0.91
C TRP A 145 -1.67 -2.92 1.87
N GLU A 146 -0.99 -4.05 2.03
CA GLU A 146 -1.50 -5.16 2.81
C GLU A 146 -1.54 -4.88 4.31
N ILE A 147 -0.59 -4.09 4.85
CA ILE A 147 -0.57 -3.77 6.28
C ILE A 147 -1.72 -2.86 6.69
N VAL A 148 -2.20 -1.99 5.81
CA VAL A 148 -3.39 -1.17 6.06
C VAL A 148 -4.69 -1.89 5.70
N GLY A 149 -4.62 -3.15 5.28
CA GLY A 149 -5.79 -4.02 5.04
C GLY A 149 -6.35 -3.95 3.62
N LEU A 150 -5.57 -3.47 2.68
CA LEU A 150 -5.92 -3.41 1.26
C LEU A 150 -5.17 -4.47 0.46
N ASP A 151 -5.74 -4.88 -0.65
CA ASP A 151 -5.02 -5.68 -1.64
C ASP A 151 -4.02 -4.83 -2.41
N ALA A 152 -2.79 -5.34 -2.56
CA ALA A 152 -1.81 -4.67 -3.39
C ALA A 152 -2.24 -4.67 -4.87
N PRO A 153 -2.02 -3.57 -5.59
CA PRO A 153 -2.32 -3.46 -7.02
C PRO A 153 -1.70 -4.59 -7.85
N GLY A 154 -2.43 -5.05 -8.86
CA GLY A 154 -2.02 -6.18 -9.69
C GLY A 154 -0.66 -5.99 -10.38
N ASN A 155 -0.35 -4.76 -10.82
CA ASN A 155 0.95 -4.42 -11.39
C ASN A 155 2.13 -4.63 -10.42
N LEU A 156 1.95 -4.38 -9.11
CA LEU A 156 2.98 -4.66 -8.11
C LEU A 156 3.18 -6.17 -7.92
N LYS A 157 2.07 -6.94 -7.89
CA LYS A 157 2.11 -8.40 -7.78
C LYS A 157 2.81 -9.02 -9.00
N LEU A 158 2.57 -8.50 -10.21
CA LEU A 158 3.25 -8.92 -11.44
C LEU A 158 4.74 -8.58 -11.38
N LYS A 159 5.10 -7.37 -10.95
CA LYS A 159 6.49 -6.95 -10.81
C LYS A 159 7.26 -7.84 -9.83
N ARG A 160 6.67 -8.21 -8.70
CA ARG A 160 7.24 -9.18 -7.75
C ARG A 160 7.49 -10.55 -8.39
N ALA A 161 6.59 -10.98 -9.27
CA ALA A 161 6.73 -12.25 -10.00
C ALA A 161 7.75 -12.19 -11.15
N GLY A 162 8.48 -11.09 -11.32
CA GLY A 162 9.41 -10.89 -12.45
C GLY A 162 8.71 -10.76 -13.80
N LYS A 163 7.40 -10.50 -13.77
CA LYS A 163 6.61 -10.27 -14.98
C LYS A 163 6.47 -8.77 -15.18
N GLU A 164 6.83 -8.26 -16.34
CA GLU A 164 6.46 -6.90 -16.71
C GLU A 164 4.94 -6.76 -16.68
N ALA A 165 4.46 -5.63 -16.20
CA ALA A 165 3.04 -5.31 -16.25
C ALA A 165 2.67 -5.19 -17.75
N SER A 166 2.13 -6.27 -18.30
CA SER A 166 1.62 -6.24 -19.67
C SER A 166 0.39 -5.34 -19.69
N THR A 167 0.38 -4.36 -20.57
CA THR A 167 -0.80 -3.53 -20.80
C THR A 167 -1.94 -4.42 -21.26
N THR A 168 -3.07 -4.39 -20.54
CA THR A 168 -4.27 -5.11 -20.95
C THR A 168 -4.98 -4.31 -22.05
N VAL A 169 -5.23 -4.94 -23.18
CA VAL A 169 -5.85 -4.30 -24.35
C VAL A 169 -7.06 -5.11 -24.78
N ALA A 170 -8.19 -4.43 -24.96
CA ALA A 170 -9.35 -4.95 -25.67
C ALA A 170 -9.37 -4.34 -27.06
N VAL A 171 -9.54 -5.17 -28.08
CA VAL A 171 -9.76 -4.70 -29.46
C VAL A 171 -11.24 -4.88 -29.77
N LEU A 172 -11.89 -3.78 -30.11
CA LEU A 172 -13.27 -3.81 -30.61
C LEU A 172 -13.26 -4.07 -32.13
N ASP A 173 -14.33 -4.67 -32.65
CA ASP A 173 -14.49 -4.91 -34.08
C ASP A 173 -14.37 -3.62 -34.89
N PHE A 174 -13.62 -3.66 -35.96
CA PHE A 174 -13.47 -2.54 -36.86
C PHE A 174 -14.77 -2.29 -37.65
N GLU A 175 -15.19 -1.06 -37.73
CA GLU A 175 -16.25 -0.66 -38.64
C GLU A 175 -15.68 -0.40 -40.04
N GLY A 176 -16.11 -1.19 -41.01
CA GLY A 176 -15.67 -1.06 -42.40
C GLY A 176 -16.36 0.10 -43.11
N ARG A 177 -15.59 1.05 -43.69
CA ARG A 177 -16.10 2.00 -44.66
C ARG A 177 -15.60 1.65 -46.05
N GLY A 178 -16.51 1.18 -46.91
CA GLY A 178 -16.16 0.76 -48.28
C GLY A 178 -15.59 -0.66 -48.39
N ILE A 179 -15.65 -1.45 -47.31
CA ILE A 179 -15.34 -2.87 -47.27
C ILE A 179 -16.52 -3.65 -46.66
N THR A 180 -16.56 -4.93 -46.89
CA THR A 180 -17.58 -5.81 -46.31
C THR A 180 -17.34 -6.04 -44.82
N MET A 181 -18.39 -6.41 -44.06
CA MET A 181 -18.27 -6.77 -42.66
C MET A 181 -17.28 -7.92 -42.44
N GLN A 182 -17.23 -8.90 -43.35
CA GLN A 182 -16.31 -10.04 -43.28
C GLN A 182 -14.84 -9.62 -43.45
N GLU A 183 -14.58 -8.65 -44.32
CA GLU A 183 -13.23 -8.09 -44.51
C GLU A 183 -12.81 -7.27 -43.26
N ALA A 184 -13.73 -6.47 -42.69
CA ALA A 184 -13.48 -5.73 -41.46
C ALA A 184 -13.13 -6.67 -40.29
N GLN A 185 -13.89 -7.77 -40.14
CA GLN A 185 -13.65 -8.77 -39.11
C GLN A 185 -12.30 -9.49 -39.30
N THR A 186 -11.95 -9.84 -40.56
CA THR A 186 -10.64 -10.41 -40.87
C THR A 186 -9.48 -9.46 -40.47
N LEU A 187 -9.67 -8.16 -40.66
CA LEU A 187 -8.68 -7.15 -40.27
C LEU A 187 -8.58 -7.03 -38.74
N THR A 188 -9.70 -7.05 -38.01
CA THR A 188 -9.74 -7.07 -36.55
C THR A 188 -8.97 -8.26 -36.00
N ASP A 189 -9.23 -9.48 -36.51
CA ASP A 189 -8.56 -10.71 -36.08
C ASP A 189 -7.05 -10.66 -36.33
N ARG A 190 -6.63 -10.18 -37.50
CA ARG A 190 -5.20 -10.01 -37.82
C ARG A 190 -4.53 -8.98 -36.93
N PHE A 191 -5.19 -7.86 -36.63
CA PHE A 191 -4.67 -6.84 -35.75
C PHE A 191 -4.52 -7.35 -34.32
N THR A 192 -5.54 -8.04 -33.82
CA THR A 192 -5.54 -8.68 -32.49
C THR A 192 -4.41 -9.72 -32.38
N THR A 193 -4.25 -10.57 -33.40
CA THR A 193 -3.17 -11.56 -33.46
C THR A 193 -1.79 -10.90 -33.49
N ALA A 194 -1.63 -9.83 -34.27
CA ALA A 194 -0.38 -9.09 -34.34
C ALA A 194 -0.02 -8.41 -33.02
N LEU A 195 -1.00 -7.82 -32.31
CA LEU A 195 -0.80 -7.26 -30.98
C LEU A 195 -0.40 -8.34 -29.97
N ALA A 196 -1.11 -9.47 -29.96
CA ALA A 196 -0.80 -10.60 -29.07
C ALA A 196 0.62 -11.13 -29.29
N SER A 197 1.08 -11.19 -30.55
CA SER A 197 2.42 -11.66 -30.88
C SER A 197 3.55 -10.74 -30.44
N THR A 198 3.27 -9.51 -30.02
CA THR A 198 4.29 -8.60 -29.46
C THR A 198 4.75 -9.01 -28.06
N GLU A 199 3.99 -9.87 -27.37
CA GLU A 199 4.16 -10.28 -25.97
C GLU A 199 4.17 -9.11 -24.95
N LYS A 200 3.92 -7.87 -25.41
CA LYS A 200 3.90 -6.66 -24.59
C LYS A 200 2.51 -6.31 -24.05
N VAL A 201 1.48 -6.97 -24.54
CA VAL A 201 0.10 -6.73 -24.13
C VAL A 201 -0.60 -8.05 -23.79
N VAL A 202 -1.54 -7.99 -22.85
CA VAL A 202 -2.50 -9.08 -22.59
C VAL A 202 -3.80 -8.71 -23.27
N MET A 203 -4.25 -9.58 -24.17
CA MET A 203 -5.55 -9.43 -24.83
C MET A 203 -6.65 -9.90 -23.89
N ILE A 204 -7.72 -9.12 -23.78
CA ILE A 204 -8.98 -9.54 -23.15
C ILE A 204 -10.07 -9.61 -24.21
N GLU A 205 -10.89 -10.65 -24.15
CA GLU A 205 -12.11 -10.82 -24.95
C GLU A 205 -13.28 -10.02 -24.39
#